data_52e554d83ac7b95d15c3477270016d7f
#
_entry.id   52e554d83ac7b95d15c3477270016d7f
#
_cell.length_a   1.000
_cell.length_b   1.000
_cell.length_c   1.000
_cell.angle_alpha   90.00
_cell.angle_beta   90.00
_cell.angle_gamma   90.00
#
_symmetry.space_group_name_H-M   'P 1'
#
loop_
_entity.id
_entity.type
_entity.pdbx_description
1 polymer ?
#
loop_
_entity_poly.entity_id
_entity_poly.type
_entity_poly.pdbx_seq_one_letter_code
_entity_poly.pdbx_strand_id
1 'polypeptide(L)'
;MGRLFGTDGVRGVANDELTPLLAMQLGQAGAYVLTKENMHKPTIMVGCDTRISGDMLANALMAGICSVGANAVYVGVLPTPAVAYLTRKYKVDAGVVISASHNPVEFNGIKFFDGNGYKLPDELEDEIESIIRNDMNGIKFPIGSNVGKIKYRTDAREEYINHSIRSVSVDLTGLKIVVDCAEGASYYTSVETLRESGANVVAIHNMPDGTNINANCGSTHMEELKARVVYEKANVGLAFDGDADRLLAVDELGNVVNGDEIMAIVGNHMKEKGELTDNTIVATVMSNLGFFLMGEKNGIHIEQTKVGDRYVLERMKEIGASLGGEQSGHIIFLKENTTGDGLLSALHLLKVMVETGKPLSELATVMEVLPQALVNAKVPNHKKEMYMEYPEIADAIQKLTDKFAGEGRVLIRPSGTEPLVRVMIEGKDQQMIDQEAKKLAELIQNIML
;
A
#
# COMPACT_ATOMS: atom_id res chain seq x y z
N MET A 1 9.98 -17.91 19.03
CA MET A 1 9.85 -16.50 18.60
C MET A 1 9.06 -16.48 17.32
N GLY A 2 8.15 -15.50 17.13
CA GLY A 2 7.43 -15.34 15.86
C GLY A 2 8.37 -15.02 14.69
N ARG A 3 7.84 -15.03 13.45
CA ARG A 3 8.55 -14.60 12.25
C ARG A 3 8.90 -13.11 12.39
N LEU A 4 10.13 -12.73 11.99
CA LEU A 4 10.60 -11.33 12.04
C LEU A 4 9.94 -10.49 10.95
N PHE A 5 9.86 -11.04 9.73
CA PHE A 5 9.18 -10.41 8.61
C PHE A 5 7.67 -10.61 8.70
N GLY A 6 6.92 -9.51 8.65
CA GLY A 6 5.47 -9.52 8.47
C GLY A 6 5.10 -9.56 6.99
N THR A 7 3.84 -9.20 6.67
CA THR A 7 3.37 -9.11 5.27
C THR A 7 4.02 -7.96 4.49
N ASP A 8 4.65 -7.01 5.18
CA ASP A 8 5.22 -5.80 4.57
C ASP A 8 6.54 -5.40 5.28
N GLY A 9 7.50 -6.29 5.26
CA GLY A 9 8.82 -6.10 5.87
C GLY A 9 8.84 -6.32 7.39
N VAL A 10 9.91 -5.83 8.02
CA VAL A 10 10.08 -5.87 9.49
C VAL A 10 9.52 -4.59 10.08
N ARG A 11 8.54 -4.68 10.99
CA ARG A 11 7.91 -3.54 11.66
C ARG A 11 7.98 -3.69 13.17
N GLY A 12 8.04 -2.56 13.88
CA GLY A 12 7.97 -2.53 15.33
C GLY A 12 8.02 -1.10 15.88
N VAL A 13 7.88 -0.98 17.21
CA VAL A 13 8.12 0.29 17.91
C VAL A 13 9.61 0.63 17.78
N ALA A 14 9.89 1.81 17.19
CA ALA A 14 11.25 2.23 16.91
C ALA A 14 12.05 2.42 18.21
N ASN A 15 13.29 1.92 18.20
CA ASN A 15 14.23 1.94 19.33
C ASN A 15 13.82 1.05 20.54
N ASP A 16 12.76 0.27 20.41
CA ASP A 16 12.36 -0.78 21.37
C ASP A 16 12.38 -2.15 20.67
N GLU A 17 11.43 -2.41 19.78
CA GLU A 17 11.35 -3.64 18.99
C GLU A 17 12.24 -3.56 17.74
N LEU A 18 12.14 -2.45 17.00
CA LEU A 18 13.00 -2.16 15.83
C LEU A 18 14.18 -1.28 16.28
N THR A 19 15.21 -1.93 16.79
CA THR A 19 16.42 -1.26 17.32
C THR A 19 17.43 -0.91 16.22
N PRO A 20 18.36 0.04 16.46
CA PRO A 20 19.48 0.30 15.55
C PRO A 20 20.35 -0.94 15.30
N LEU A 21 20.50 -1.82 16.31
CA LEU A 21 21.23 -3.07 16.13
C LEU A 21 20.53 -3.99 15.16
N LEU A 22 19.22 -4.16 15.28
CA LEU A 22 18.43 -4.97 14.34
C LEU A 22 18.47 -4.37 12.93
N ALA A 23 18.38 -3.05 12.79
CA ALA A 23 18.51 -2.37 11.50
C ALA A 23 19.88 -2.62 10.85
N MET A 24 20.95 -2.59 11.64
CA MET A 24 22.31 -2.93 11.16
C MET A 24 22.38 -4.40 10.70
N GLN A 25 21.83 -5.32 11.48
CA GLN A 25 21.80 -6.75 11.14
C GLN A 25 20.97 -7.01 9.86
N LEU A 26 19.82 -6.33 9.71
CA LEU A 26 19.02 -6.37 8.49
C LEU A 26 19.81 -5.85 7.28
N GLY A 27 20.58 -4.77 7.46
CA GLY A 27 21.47 -4.25 6.42
C GLY A 27 22.57 -5.25 6.03
N GLN A 28 23.16 -5.94 7.00
CA GLN A 28 24.17 -6.97 6.77
C GLN A 28 23.61 -8.19 6.04
N ALA A 29 22.56 -8.79 6.61
CA ALA A 29 21.98 -10.01 6.08
C ALA A 29 21.28 -9.74 4.73
N GLY A 30 20.52 -8.65 4.61
CA GLY A 30 19.86 -8.26 3.37
C GLY A 30 20.86 -8.00 2.24
N ALA A 31 21.93 -7.23 2.50
CA ALA A 31 22.97 -7.02 1.51
C ALA A 31 23.64 -8.33 1.09
N TYR A 32 23.96 -9.20 2.04
CA TYR A 32 24.58 -10.49 1.75
C TYR A 32 23.65 -11.39 0.89
N VAL A 33 22.41 -11.58 1.29
CA VAL A 33 21.48 -12.48 0.60
C VAL A 33 21.17 -11.98 -0.82
N LEU A 34 20.90 -10.68 -0.96
CA LEU A 34 20.46 -10.10 -2.25
C LEU A 34 21.61 -9.91 -3.25
N THR A 35 22.87 -10.06 -2.82
CA THR A 35 24.03 -9.75 -3.68
C THR A 35 25.08 -10.85 -3.73
N LYS A 36 24.84 -11.99 -3.08
CA LYS A 36 25.82 -13.10 -2.97
C LYS A 36 26.27 -13.69 -4.33
N GLU A 37 25.43 -13.55 -5.36
CA GLU A 37 25.72 -14.04 -6.72
C GLU A 37 26.31 -12.97 -7.64
N ASN A 38 26.45 -11.72 -7.16
CA ASN A 38 26.92 -10.63 -7.99
C ASN A 38 28.43 -10.70 -8.25
N MET A 39 28.80 -10.52 -9.51
CA MET A 39 30.21 -10.46 -9.95
C MET A 39 30.85 -9.07 -9.80
N HIS A 40 30.05 -8.06 -9.43
CA HIS A 40 30.47 -6.67 -9.22
C HIS A 40 30.28 -6.26 -7.76
N LYS A 41 30.82 -5.11 -7.36
CA LYS A 41 30.61 -4.55 -6.02
C LYS A 41 29.18 -4.06 -5.89
N PRO A 42 28.35 -4.67 -5.02
CA PRO A 42 26.92 -4.39 -4.96
C PRO A 42 26.62 -2.96 -4.48
N THR A 43 25.46 -2.46 -4.87
CA THR A 43 24.95 -1.16 -4.43
C THR A 43 23.48 -1.30 -4.01
N ILE A 44 23.16 -0.85 -2.80
CA ILE A 44 21.80 -0.88 -2.24
C ILE A 44 21.34 0.56 -2.01
N MET A 45 20.17 0.89 -2.52
CA MET A 45 19.53 2.18 -2.30
C MET A 45 18.72 2.18 -1.01
N VAL A 46 18.77 3.29 -0.26
CA VAL A 46 18.02 3.46 1.00
C VAL A 46 17.28 4.77 0.97
N GLY A 47 15.94 4.70 1.12
CA GLY A 47 15.06 5.84 1.32
C GLY A 47 14.28 5.71 2.63
N CYS A 48 13.65 6.78 3.09
CA CYS A 48 12.82 6.78 4.29
C CYS A 48 11.60 7.68 4.14
N ASP A 49 10.63 7.51 5.03
CA ASP A 49 9.55 8.49 5.24
C ASP A 49 10.02 9.63 6.18
N THR A 50 9.10 10.43 6.67
CA THR A 50 9.39 11.63 7.45
C THR A 50 9.58 11.38 8.95
N ARG A 51 9.50 10.15 9.44
CA ARG A 51 9.61 9.81 10.88
C ARG A 51 10.97 10.18 11.42
N ILE A 52 11.01 10.78 12.61
CA ILE A 52 12.25 11.16 13.31
C ILE A 52 13.20 9.97 13.53
N SER A 53 12.65 8.76 13.72
CA SER A 53 13.44 7.53 13.86
C SER A 53 14.10 7.06 12.54
N GLY A 54 13.70 7.67 11.38
CA GLY A 54 14.22 7.32 10.06
C GLY A 54 15.73 7.47 9.94
N ASP A 55 16.26 8.61 10.38
CA ASP A 55 17.72 8.87 10.31
C ASP A 55 18.54 7.88 11.12
N MET A 56 18.10 7.56 12.34
CA MET A 56 18.76 6.59 13.21
C MET A 56 18.80 5.21 12.54
N LEU A 57 17.66 4.74 12.04
CA LEU A 57 17.55 3.41 11.42
C LEU A 57 18.29 3.36 10.08
N ALA A 58 18.21 4.42 9.26
CA ALA A 58 18.91 4.51 7.98
C ALA A 58 20.43 4.45 8.15
N ASN A 59 20.98 5.20 9.10
CA ASN A 59 22.42 5.19 9.36
C ASN A 59 22.90 3.82 9.85
N ALA A 60 22.16 3.17 10.74
CA ALA A 60 22.47 1.82 11.22
C ALA A 60 22.39 0.78 10.08
N LEU A 61 21.34 0.81 9.28
CA LEU A 61 21.16 -0.07 8.11
C LEU A 61 22.30 0.10 7.11
N MET A 62 22.64 1.34 6.76
CA MET A 62 23.72 1.64 5.80
C MET A 62 25.08 1.22 6.33
N ALA A 63 25.35 1.36 7.63
CA ALA A 63 26.55 0.84 8.26
C ALA A 63 26.63 -0.68 8.11
N GLY A 64 25.51 -1.39 8.32
CA GLY A 64 25.39 -2.83 8.08
C GLY A 64 25.70 -3.20 6.63
N ILE A 65 25.07 -2.56 5.66
CA ILE A 65 25.31 -2.76 4.21
C ILE A 65 26.79 -2.59 3.88
N CYS A 66 27.40 -1.49 4.35
CA CYS A 66 28.81 -1.21 4.06
C CYS A 66 29.76 -2.21 4.72
N SER A 67 29.42 -2.73 5.89
CA SER A 67 30.25 -3.68 6.64
C SER A 67 30.45 -5.02 5.93
N VAL A 68 29.50 -5.41 5.08
CA VAL A 68 29.59 -6.64 4.26
C VAL A 68 30.11 -6.40 2.85
N GLY A 69 30.58 -5.18 2.55
CA GLY A 69 31.25 -4.83 1.30
C GLY A 69 30.37 -4.20 0.22
N ALA A 70 29.06 -4.15 0.42
CA ALA A 70 28.15 -3.46 -0.49
C ALA A 70 28.22 -1.93 -0.30
N ASN A 71 27.94 -1.16 -1.36
CA ASN A 71 27.75 0.28 -1.25
C ASN A 71 26.32 0.59 -0.85
N ALA A 72 26.10 1.66 -0.08
CA ALA A 72 24.80 2.22 0.18
C ALA A 72 24.63 3.55 -0.57
N VAL A 73 23.46 3.77 -1.16
CA VAL A 73 23.07 5.06 -1.77
C VAL A 73 21.86 5.60 -1.02
N TYR A 74 22.05 6.67 -0.26
CA TYR A 74 20.96 7.31 0.46
C TYR A 74 20.27 8.35 -0.42
N VAL A 75 18.96 8.25 -0.53
CA VAL A 75 18.13 9.12 -1.38
C VAL A 75 17.21 10.07 -0.56
N GLY A 76 17.31 9.98 0.79
CA GLY A 76 16.54 10.84 1.69
C GLY A 76 15.07 10.45 1.79
N VAL A 77 14.23 11.44 2.10
CA VAL A 77 12.78 11.25 2.23
C VAL A 77 12.15 11.13 0.85
N LEU A 78 11.56 9.96 0.58
CA LEU A 78 10.89 9.62 -0.67
C LEU A 78 9.73 8.64 -0.42
N PRO A 79 8.66 8.70 -1.23
CA PRO A 79 7.62 7.68 -1.27
C PRO A 79 8.17 6.26 -1.49
N THR A 80 7.52 5.27 -0.87
CA THR A 80 7.83 3.85 -1.10
C THR A 80 7.88 3.50 -2.59
N PRO A 81 6.87 3.88 -3.42
CA PRO A 81 6.91 3.61 -4.86
C PRO A 81 8.07 4.32 -5.59
N ALA A 82 8.51 5.47 -5.11
CA ALA A 82 9.68 6.15 -5.68
C ALA A 82 10.95 5.30 -5.53
N VAL A 83 11.15 4.69 -4.37
CA VAL A 83 12.30 3.81 -4.13
C VAL A 83 12.23 2.57 -5.02
N ALA A 84 11.06 1.93 -5.15
CA ALA A 84 10.86 0.80 -6.06
C ALA A 84 11.20 1.15 -7.52
N TYR A 85 10.70 2.29 -8.00
CA TYR A 85 11.01 2.79 -9.35
C TYR A 85 12.50 3.10 -9.54
N LEU A 86 13.10 3.86 -8.62
CA LEU A 86 14.49 4.31 -8.73
C LEU A 86 15.49 3.15 -8.60
N THR A 87 15.15 2.08 -7.87
CA THR A 87 15.93 0.83 -7.82
C THR A 87 16.16 0.30 -9.24
N ARG A 88 15.11 0.21 -10.04
CA ARG A 88 15.18 -0.19 -11.45
C ARG A 88 15.89 0.85 -12.33
N LYS A 89 15.53 2.11 -12.15
CA LYS A 89 16.06 3.24 -12.93
C LYS A 89 17.57 3.38 -12.81
N TYR A 90 18.10 3.26 -11.59
CA TYR A 90 19.52 3.38 -11.33
C TYR A 90 20.29 2.07 -11.46
N LYS A 91 19.56 0.97 -11.73
CA LYS A 91 20.13 -0.38 -11.86
C LYS A 91 20.98 -0.75 -10.64
N VAL A 92 20.47 -0.44 -9.45
CA VAL A 92 21.07 -0.89 -8.19
C VAL A 92 20.58 -2.31 -7.87
N ASP A 93 21.32 -3.03 -7.05
CA ASP A 93 21.06 -4.45 -6.80
C ASP A 93 19.86 -4.69 -5.88
N ALA A 94 19.54 -3.71 -5.04
CA ALA A 94 18.35 -3.74 -4.18
C ALA A 94 17.96 -2.32 -3.75
N GLY A 95 16.69 -2.17 -3.32
CA GLY A 95 16.16 -0.99 -2.67
C GLY A 95 15.68 -1.29 -1.26
N VAL A 96 15.78 -0.32 -0.36
CA VAL A 96 15.24 -0.42 1.00
C VAL A 96 14.48 0.86 1.34
N VAL A 97 13.30 0.70 1.91
CA VAL A 97 12.50 1.80 2.45
C VAL A 97 12.37 1.65 3.95
N ILE A 98 12.61 2.73 4.66
CA ILE A 98 12.41 2.82 6.11
C ILE A 98 11.10 3.59 6.35
N SER A 99 10.03 2.85 6.62
CA SER A 99 8.69 3.37 6.86
C SER A 99 7.78 2.33 7.51
N ALA A 100 6.80 2.80 8.27
CA ALA A 100 5.68 1.99 8.77
C ALA A 100 4.33 2.43 8.17
N SER A 101 4.33 3.00 6.95
CA SER A 101 3.13 3.41 6.19
C SER A 101 2.20 4.30 7.05
N HIS A 102 0.96 3.87 7.29
CA HIS A 102 -0.07 4.61 8.00
C HIS A 102 0.01 4.50 9.55
N ASN A 103 0.98 3.76 10.10
CA ASN A 103 1.12 3.64 11.55
C ASN A 103 1.52 4.99 12.22
N PRO A 104 1.21 5.18 13.54
CA PRO A 104 1.68 6.33 14.30
C PRO A 104 3.22 6.46 14.33
N VAL A 105 3.71 7.61 14.77
CA VAL A 105 5.14 7.97 14.72
C VAL A 105 6.05 7.06 15.54
N GLU A 106 5.53 6.43 16.58
CA GLU A 106 6.27 5.49 17.44
C GLU A 106 6.75 4.25 16.69
N PHE A 107 6.04 3.87 15.63
CA PHE A 107 6.39 2.73 14.80
C PHE A 107 7.34 3.13 13.67
N ASN A 108 8.15 2.17 13.23
CA ASN A 108 8.85 2.24 11.97
C ASN A 108 8.96 0.84 11.35
N GLY A 109 9.46 0.74 10.13
CA GLY A 109 9.62 -0.52 9.41
C GLY A 109 10.80 -0.48 8.44
N ILE A 110 11.23 -1.65 8.01
CA ILE A 110 12.27 -1.81 6.99
C ILE A 110 11.74 -2.78 5.94
N LYS A 111 11.54 -2.28 4.72
CA LYS A 111 11.01 -3.02 3.57
C LYS A 111 12.10 -3.14 2.52
N PHE A 112 12.27 -4.34 1.96
CA PHE A 112 13.26 -4.61 0.92
C PHE A 112 12.59 -4.78 -0.44
N PHE A 113 13.29 -4.32 -1.48
CA PHE A 113 12.98 -4.54 -2.89
C PHE A 113 14.17 -5.18 -3.58
N ASP A 114 13.92 -6.12 -4.47
CA ASP A 114 14.94 -6.68 -5.35
C ASP A 114 15.41 -5.65 -6.40
N GLY A 115 16.42 -5.99 -7.20
CA GLY A 115 16.95 -5.11 -8.25
C GLY A 115 15.93 -4.77 -9.36
N ASN A 116 14.82 -5.49 -9.44
CA ASN A 116 13.71 -5.22 -10.34
C ASN A 116 12.63 -4.34 -9.69
N GLY A 117 12.82 -3.91 -8.46
CA GLY A 117 11.88 -3.08 -7.70
C GLY A 117 10.65 -3.81 -7.17
N TYR A 118 10.69 -5.13 -7.09
CA TYR A 118 9.63 -5.94 -6.48
C TYR A 118 9.95 -6.22 -5.00
N LYS A 119 8.91 -6.32 -4.17
CA LYS A 119 9.05 -6.83 -2.79
C LYS A 119 9.67 -8.21 -2.81
N LEU A 120 10.44 -8.53 -1.76
CA LEU A 120 11.11 -9.83 -1.69
C LEU A 120 10.10 -10.98 -1.56
N PRO A 121 10.38 -12.13 -2.17
CA PRO A 121 9.66 -13.38 -1.89
C PRO A 121 10.00 -13.89 -0.48
N ASP A 122 9.09 -14.69 0.11
CA ASP A 122 9.22 -15.22 1.47
C ASP A 122 10.54 -15.99 1.68
N GLU A 123 11.00 -16.70 0.68
CA GLU A 123 12.22 -17.50 0.75
C GLU A 123 13.46 -16.64 1.02
N LEU A 124 13.53 -15.44 0.42
CA LEU A 124 14.65 -14.51 0.67
C LEU A 124 14.51 -13.82 2.03
N GLU A 125 13.29 -13.48 2.44
CA GLU A 125 13.03 -12.94 3.79
C GLU A 125 13.39 -13.96 4.88
N ASP A 126 13.01 -15.23 4.69
CA ASP A 126 13.34 -16.33 5.61
C ASP A 126 14.86 -16.60 5.66
N GLU A 127 15.57 -16.48 4.53
CA GLU A 127 17.03 -16.58 4.50
C GLU A 127 17.67 -15.44 5.29
N ILE A 128 17.22 -14.20 5.11
CA ILE A 128 17.69 -13.03 5.86
C ILE A 128 17.45 -13.24 7.37
N GLU A 129 16.25 -13.65 7.74
CA GLU A 129 15.90 -13.92 9.15
C GLU A 129 16.76 -15.03 9.74
N SER A 130 16.98 -16.11 8.99
CA SER A 130 17.82 -17.23 9.44
C SER A 130 19.25 -16.78 9.76
N ILE A 131 19.84 -15.92 8.92
CA ILE A 131 21.19 -15.38 9.14
C ILE A 131 21.22 -14.53 10.42
N ILE A 132 20.21 -13.67 10.63
CA ILE A 132 20.11 -12.84 11.84
C ILE A 132 19.98 -13.71 13.09
N ARG A 133 19.12 -14.73 13.07
CA ARG A 133 18.90 -15.65 14.21
C ARG A 133 20.12 -16.51 14.54
N ASN A 134 21.01 -16.72 13.59
CA ASN A 134 22.25 -17.43 13.76
C ASN A 134 23.45 -16.50 14.03
N ASP A 135 23.20 -15.32 14.63
CA ASP A 135 24.23 -14.35 15.01
C ASP A 135 25.18 -13.97 13.84
N MET A 136 24.62 -13.82 12.64
CA MET A 136 25.35 -13.48 11.40
C MET A 136 26.42 -14.50 11.01
N ASN A 137 26.32 -15.74 11.50
CA ASN A 137 27.27 -16.79 11.21
C ASN A 137 27.29 -17.11 9.70
N GLY A 138 28.50 -17.22 9.14
CA GLY A 138 28.71 -17.48 7.72
C GLY A 138 28.95 -16.21 6.88
N ILE A 139 28.66 -15.01 7.38
CA ILE A 139 29.00 -13.76 6.70
C ILE A 139 30.50 -13.46 6.88
N LYS A 140 31.18 -13.21 5.76
CA LYS A 140 32.56 -12.72 5.76
C LYS A 140 32.58 -11.19 5.71
N PHE A 141 33.19 -10.57 6.71
CA PHE A 141 33.33 -9.12 6.75
C PHE A 141 34.65 -8.72 6.03
N PRO A 142 34.58 -7.98 4.91
CA PRO A 142 35.72 -7.54 4.17
C PRO A 142 36.51 -6.45 4.95
N ILE A 143 37.79 -6.32 4.65
CA ILE A 143 38.69 -5.33 5.27
C ILE A 143 39.30 -4.37 4.23
N GLY A 144 39.77 -3.23 4.70
CA GLY A 144 40.49 -2.25 3.87
C GLY A 144 39.63 -1.68 2.75
N SER A 145 40.11 -1.71 1.53
CA SER A 145 39.42 -1.16 0.34
C SER A 145 38.16 -1.91 -0.07
N ASN A 146 37.90 -3.09 0.49
CA ASN A 146 36.73 -3.91 0.17
C ASN A 146 35.50 -3.56 0.99
N VAL A 147 35.63 -2.73 2.04
CA VAL A 147 34.50 -2.17 2.76
C VAL A 147 33.66 -1.29 1.83
N GLY A 148 32.32 -1.27 2.03
CA GLY A 148 31.40 -0.45 1.24
C GLY A 148 31.53 1.04 1.53
N LYS A 149 30.90 1.86 0.68
CA LYS A 149 30.86 3.32 0.83
C LYS A 149 29.42 3.80 0.83
N ILE A 150 29.13 4.83 1.62
CA ILE A 150 27.86 5.55 1.56
C ILE A 150 28.00 6.68 0.54
N LYS A 151 27.00 6.81 -0.34
CA LYS A 151 26.82 7.94 -1.27
C LYS A 151 25.47 8.58 -0.99
N TYR A 152 25.40 9.88 -1.16
CA TYR A 152 24.15 10.65 -1.07
C TYR A 152 23.72 11.09 -2.46
N ARG A 153 22.44 10.91 -2.77
CA ARG A 153 21.88 11.30 -4.05
C ARG A 153 20.71 12.26 -3.85
N THR A 154 20.85 13.48 -4.32
CA THR A 154 19.91 14.58 -4.08
C THR A 154 18.92 14.81 -5.22
N ASP A 155 19.16 14.23 -6.40
CA ASP A 155 18.32 14.34 -7.60
C ASP A 155 17.18 13.30 -7.69
N ALA A 156 17.08 12.42 -6.69
CA ALA A 156 16.13 11.32 -6.69
C ALA A 156 14.66 11.78 -6.68
N ARG A 157 14.36 12.91 -6.03
CA ARG A 157 13.01 13.50 -5.99
C ARG A 157 12.56 13.95 -7.37
N GLU A 158 13.39 14.72 -8.06
CA GLU A 158 13.13 15.23 -9.40
C GLU A 158 13.02 14.09 -10.42
N GLU A 159 13.81 13.03 -10.28
CA GLU A 159 13.72 11.85 -11.14
C GLU A 159 12.36 11.14 -11.00
N TYR A 160 11.83 11.04 -9.78
CA TYR A 160 10.50 10.44 -9.55
C TYR A 160 9.37 11.37 -10.00
N ILE A 161 9.44 12.69 -9.75
CA ILE A 161 8.50 13.70 -10.26
C ILE A 161 8.43 13.61 -11.79
N ASN A 162 9.57 13.68 -12.45
CA ASN A 162 9.68 13.57 -13.89
C ASN A 162 9.15 12.24 -14.46
N HIS A 163 9.34 11.14 -13.73
CA HIS A 163 8.77 9.85 -14.09
C HIS A 163 7.25 9.90 -14.05
N SER A 164 6.68 10.35 -12.95
CA SER A 164 5.22 10.38 -12.73
C SER A 164 4.54 11.25 -13.79
N ILE A 165 5.07 12.45 -14.08
CA ILE A 165 4.54 13.34 -15.12
C ILE A 165 4.58 12.67 -16.50
N ARG A 166 5.69 12.02 -16.86
CA ARG A 166 5.83 11.38 -18.18
C ARG A 166 4.98 10.12 -18.34
N SER A 167 4.78 9.37 -17.26
CA SER A 167 4.04 8.10 -17.30
C SER A 167 2.56 8.33 -17.62
N VAL A 168 1.94 9.36 -17.04
CA VAL A 168 0.50 9.62 -17.23
C VAL A 168 0.25 10.75 -18.25
N SER A 169 1.12 11.75 -18.32
CA SER A 169 1.07 12.86 -19.28
C SER A 169 -0.30 13.52 -19.38
N VAL A 170 -0.71 14.23 -18.33
CA VAL A 170 -1.99 14.95 -18.25
C VAL A 170 -1.74 16.42 -17.96
N ASP A 171 -2.48 17.32 -18.66
CA ASP A 171 -2.52 18.75 -18.35
C ASP A 171 -3.65 19.02 -17.34
N LEU A 172 -3.27 19.42 -16.13
CA LEU A 172 -4.20 19.71 -15.03
C LEU A 172 -4.59 21.20 -14.94
N THR A 173 -4.28 22.00 -15.97
CA THR A 173 -4.64 23.42 -16.01
C THR A 173 -6.15 23.61 -15.83
N GLY A 174 -6.52 24.46 -14.87
CA GLY A 174 -7.91 24.72 -14.51
C GLY A 174 -8.47 23.88 -13.38
N LEU A 175 -7.78 22.81 -12.96
CA LEU A 175 -8.17 22.05 -11.77
C LEU A 175 -7.61 22.68 -10.50
N LYS A 176 -8.46 22.85 -9.49
CA LYS A 176 -8.09 23.16 -8.11
C LYS A 176 -8.14 21.89 -7.29
N ILE A 177 -7.01 21.50 -6.67
CA ILE A 177 -6.83 20.24 -5.97
C ILE A 177 -6.40 20.52 -4.54
N VAL A 178 -7.08 19.93 -3.56
CA VAL A 178 -6.59 19.89 -2.18
C VAL A 178 -5.82 18.58 -1.97
N VAL A 179 -4.61 18.68 -1.45
CA VAL A 179 -3.73 17.51 -1.23
C VAL A 179 -3.40 17.40 0.24
N ASP A 180 -3.78 16.29 0.84
CA ASP A 180 -3.36 15.88 2.19
C ASP A 180 -2.17 14.92 2.07
N CYS A 181 -1.01 15.38 2.52
CA CYS A 181 0.25 14.64 2.43
C CYS A 181 0.52 13.76 3.67
N ALA A 182 -0.41 13.66 4.61
CA ALA A 182 -0.25 12.89 5.86
C ALA A 182 0.99 13.27 6.69
N GLU A 183 1.57 14.47 6.50
CA GLU A 183 2.91 14.85 7.00
C GLU A 183 3.98 13.79 6.63
N GLY A 184 3.74 13.04 5.56
CA GLY A 184 4.49 11.88 5.10
C GLY A 184 5.38 12.16 3.89
N ALA A 185 5.85 11.10 3.27
CA ALA A 185 6.85 11.12 2.19
C ALA A 185 6.38 11.81 0.90
N SER A 186 5.05 11.97 0.73
CA SER A 186 4.44 12.68 -0.42
C SER A 186 4.56 14.22 -0.34
N TYR A 187 4.93 14.78 0.83
CA TYR A 187 4.83 16.21 1.14
C TYR A 187 5.46 17.13 0.08
N TYR A 188 6.49 16.67 -0.60
CA TYR A 188 7.15 17.40 -1.67
C TYR A 188 6.80 16.86 -3.06
N THR A 189 7.01 15.56 -3.27
CA THR A 189 6.92 14.93 -4.59
C THR A 189 5.53 15.03 -5.20
N SER A 190 4.47 14.75 -4.43
CA SER A 190 3.10 14.80 -4.94
C SER A 190 2.65 16.23 -5.20
N VAL A 191 3.00 17.16 -4.31
CA VAL A 191 2.65 18.59 -4.46
C VAL A 191 3.30 19.18 -5.71
N GLU A 192 4.61 18.96 -5.89
CA GLU A 192 5.33 19.52 -7.05
C GLU A 192 4.91 18.85 -8.35
N THR A 193 4.69 17.53 -8.37
CA THR A 193 4.18 16.83 -9.56
C THR A 193 2.86 17.44 -10.05
N LEU A 194 1.92 17.67 -9.15
CA LEU A 194 0.62 18.24 -9.51
C LEU A 194 0.74 19.71 -9.98
N ARG A 195 1.62 20.50 -9.34
CA ARG A 195 1.90 21.89 -9.76
C ARG A 195 2.55 21.95 -11.14
N GLU A 196 3.58 21.13 -11.35
CA GLU A 196 4.26 21.07 -12.66
C GLU A 196 3.35 20.54 -13.77
N SER A 197 2.33 19.74 -13.42
CA SER A 197 1.28 19.32 -14.35
C SER A 197 0.20 20.38 -14.58
N GLY A 198 0.30 21.57 -13.97
CA GLY A 198 -0.59 22.73 -14.23
C GLY A 198 -1.70 22.94 -13.20
N ALA A 199 -1.83 22.12 -12.16
CA ALA A 199 -2.89 22.24 -11.17
C ALA A 199 -2.71 23.44 -10.20
N ASN A 200 -3.83 24.01 -9.75
CA ASN A 200 -3.85 24.93 -8.61
C ASN A 200 -3.94 24.10 -7.31
N VAL A 201 -2.80 23.89 -6.63
CA VAL A 201 -2.68 22.99 -5.48
C VAL A 201 -2.76 23.73 -4.16
N VAL A 202 -3.71 23.30 -3.31
CA VAL A 202 -3.79 23.65 -1.88
C VAL A 202 -3.30 22.46 -1.09
N ALA A 203 -2.07 22.53 -0.58
CA ALA A 203 -1.50 21.45 0.21
C ALA A 203 -1.84 21.64 1.71
N ILE A 204 -2.25 20.55 2.37
CA ILE A 204 -2.43 20.44 3.82
C ILE A 204 -1.58 19.28 4.34
N HIS A 205 -1.23 19.31 5.62
CA HIS A 205 -0.36 18.30 6.26
C HIS A 205 0.91 17.98 5.43
N ASN A 206 1.58 19.05 4.98
CA ASN A 206 2.78 18.98 4.13
C ASN A 206 4.00 19.68 4.73
N MET A 207 4.01 19.83 6.07
CA MET A 207 5.12 20.40 6.84
C MET A 207 5.60 19.41 7.91
N PRO A 208 6.19 18.27 7.50
CA PRO A 208 6.62 17.24 8.44
C PRO A 208 7.71 17.76 9.38
N ASP A 209 7.54 17.50 10.68
CA ASP A 209 8.49 17.83 11.73
C ASP A 209 9.22 16.62 12.32
N GLY A 210 8.93 15.44 11.80
CA GLY A 210 9.47 14.15 12.25
C GLY A 210 8.59 13.44 13.28
N THR A 211 7.63 14.13 13.88
CA THR A 211 6.76 13.58 14.93
C THR A 211 5.28 13.61 14.60
N ASN A 212 4.88 14.33 13.55
CA ASN A 212 3.49 14.59 13.19
C ASN A 212 2.95 13.68 12.04
N ILE A 213 3.72 12.73 11.53
CA ILE A 213 3.28 11.83 10.46
C ILE A 213 2.01 11.07 10.85
N ASN A 214 1.01 11.03 9.96
CA ASN A 214 -0.31 10.39 10.14
C ASN A 214 -1.11 10.88 11.36
N ALA A 215 -0.74 11.99 11.98
CA ALA A 215 -1.41 12.51 13.17
C ALA A 215 -2.73 13.19 12.79
N ASN A 216 -3.83 12.45 12.84
CA ASN A 216 -5.18 12.88 12.45
C ASN A 216 -5.27 13.43 11.01
N CYS A 217 -4.51 12.89 10.09
CA CYS A 217 -4.43 13.32 8.70
C CYS A 217 -4.23 12.15 7.73
N GLY A 218 -4.22 12.44 6.44
CA GLY A 218 -4.00 11.48 5.38
C GLY A 218 -5.17 10.52 5.15
N SER A 219 -4.90 9.42 4.44
CA SER A 219 -5.93 8.48 3.97
C SER A 219 -6.70 7.75 5.10
N THR A 220 -6.22 7.80 6.34
CA THR A 220 -6.91 7.19 7.49
C THR A 220 -7.76 8.18 8.29
N HIS A 221 -7.65 9.49 8.03
CA HIS A 221 -8.37 10.57 8.72
C HIS A 221 -8.77 11.64 7.72
N MET A 222 -9.92 11.44 7.05
CA MET A 222 -10.34 12.22 5.88
C MET A 222 -11.14 13.50 6.22
N GLU A 223 -11.48 13.74 7.50
CA GLU A 223 -12.45 14.76 7.90
C GLU A 223 -12.00 16.17 7.53
N GLU A 224 -10.72 16.50 7.75
CA GLU A 224 -10.19 17.82 7.39
C GLU A 224 -10.11 18.00 5.87
N LEU A 225 -9.65 16.98 5.13
CA LEU A 225 -9.63 17.04 3.67
C LEU A 225 -11.03 17.26 3.09
N LYS A 226 -12.05 16.52 3.56
CA LYS A 226 -13.44 16.69 3.14
C LYS A 226 -13.94 18.12 3.35
N ALA A 227 -13.74 18.67 4.55
CA ALA A 227 -14.12 20.03 4.86
C ALA A 227 -13.36 21.06 4.01
N ARG A 228 -12.05 20.82 3.78
CA ARG A 228 -11.20 21.71 3.01
C ARG A 228 -11.56 21.74 1.53
N VAL A 229 -11.89 20.60 0.92
CA VAL A 229 -12.35 20.51 -0.47
C VAL A 229 -13.58 21.39 -0.68
N VAL A 230 -14.59 21.25 0.19
CA VAL A 230 -15.83 22.04 0.10
C VAL A 230 -15.57 23.53 0.35
N TYR A 231 -14.77 23.87 1.37
CA TYR A 231 -14.41 25.25 1.68
C TYR A 231 -13.68 25.96 0.53
N GLU A 232 -12.68 25.29 -0.05
CA GLU A 232 -11.89 25.79 -1.17
C GLU A 232 -12.63 25.77 -2.49
N LYS A 233 -13.81 25.13 -2.55
CA LYS A 233 -14.51 24.82 -3.81
C LYS A 233 -13.56 24.12 -4.80
N ALA A 234 -12.81 23.18 -4.30
CA ALA A 234 -11.86 22.42 -5.11
C ALA A 234 -12.59 21.38 -5.97
N ASN A 235 -11.98 21.00 -7.09
CA ASN A 235 -12.54 19.97 -7.98
C ASN A 235 -12.38 18.56 -7.38
N VAL A 236 -11.34 18.38 -6.53
CA VAL A 236 -11.02 17.09 -5.94
C VAL A 236 -10.09 17.28 -4.74
N GLY A 237 -10.20 16.37 -3.77
CA GLY A 237 -9.23 16.17 -2.70
C GLY A 237 -8.48 14.85 -2.90
N LEU A 238 -7.19 14.84 -2.55
CA LEU A 238 -6.33 13.66 -2.64
C LEU A 238 -5.68 13.44 -1.28
N ALA A 239 -5.84 12.26 -0.68
CA ALA A 239 -5.23 11.89 0.59
C ALA A 239 -4.25 10.73 0.40
N PHE A 240 -3.01 10.95 0.74
CA PHE A 240 -1.96 9.94 0.80
C PHE A 240 -1.85 9.35 2.21
N ASP A 241 -1.19 8.21 2.35
CA ASP A 241 -0.70 7.72 3.63
C ASP A 241 0.78 8.11 3.84
N GLY A 242 1.35 7.75 4.98
CA GLY A 242 2.69 8.23 5.37
C GLY A 242 3.82 7.92 4.41
N ASP A 243 3.78 6.80 3.67
CA ASP A 243 4.78 6.45 2.64
C ASP A 243 4.24 6.54 1.21
N ALA A 244 3.02 7.05 1.05
CA ALA A 244 2.39 7.41 -0.21
C ALA A 244 2.26 6.25 -1.22
N ASP A 245 2.16 5.02 -0.73
CA ASP A 245 1.83 3.87 -1.55
C ASP A 245 0.32 3.71 -1.75
N ARG A 246 -0.51 4.53 -1.06
CA ARG A 246 -1.97 4.58 -1.12
C ARG A 246 -2.50 5.94 -1.50
N LEU A 247 -3.68 5.92 -2.13
CA LEU A 247 -4.49 7.09 -2.41
C LEU A 247 -5.96 6.83 -2.08
N LEU A 248 -6.57 7.74 -1.34
CA LEU A 248 -8.01 7.95 -1.34
C LEU A 248 -8.33 9.33 -1.88
N ALA A 249 -9.51 9.50 -2.49
CA ALA A 249 -9.92 10.79 -3.02
C ALA A 249 -11.19 11.31 -2.32
N VAL A 250 -11.44 12.60 -2.51
CA VAL A 250 -12.68 13.28 -2.07
C VAL A 250 -13.23 14.04 -3.27
N ASP A 251 -14.50 13.84 -3.57
CA ASP A 251 -15.19 14.55 -4.64
C ASP A 251 -15.46 16.04 -4.26
N GLU A 252 -15.89 16.84 -5.20
CA GLU A 252 -16.19 18.27 -5.00
C GLU A 252 -17.35 18.52 -4.03
N LEU A 253 -18.11 17.49 -3.66
CA LEU A 253 -19.20 17.53 -2.69
C LEU A 253 -18.76 17.15 -1.27
N GLY A 254 -17.53 16.65 -1.10
CA GLY A 254 -16.97 16.20 0.17
C GLY A 254 -17.20 14.72 0.46
N ASN A 255 -17.59 13.90 -0.50
CA ASN A 255 -17.71 12.46 -0.34
C ASN A 255 -16.38 11.77 -0.62
N VAL A 256 -16.10 10.73 0.16
CA VAL A 256 -14.89 9.90 -0.05
C VAL A 256 -15.10 9.00 -1.27
N VAL A 257 -14.07 8.91 -2.10
CA VAL A 257 -13.93 7.97 -3.22
C VAL A 257 -12.75 7.05 -2.88
N ASN A 258 -13.06 5.80 -2.57
CA ASN A 258 -12.07 4.83 -2.08
C ASN A 258 -11.34 4.10 -3.23
N GLY A 259 -10.43 3.19 -2.89
CA GLY A 259 -9.61 2.48 -3.88
C GLY A 259 -10.43 1.65 -4.87
N ASP A 260 -11.54 1.04 -4.46
CA ASP A 260 -12.40 0.29 -5.37
C ASP A 260 -13.07 1.22 -6.39
N GLU A 261 -13.56 2.39 -5.94
CA GLU A 261 -14.16 3.40 -6.81
C GLU A 261 -13.12 3.99 -7.76
N ILE A 262 -11.90 4.27 -7.28
CA ILE A 262 -10.79 4.75 -8.12
C ILE A 262 -10.47 3.70 -9.20
N MET A 263 -10.32 2.42 -8.83
CA MET A 263 -10.09 1.35 -9.80
C MET A 263 -11.25 1.17 -10.77
N ALA A 264 -12.50 1.34 -10.31
CA ALA A 264 -13.67 1.29 -11.18
C ALA A 264 -13.67 2.42 -12.21
N ILE A 265 -13.41 3.66 -11.79
CA ILE A 265 -13.34 4.84 -12.66
C ILE A 265 -12.23 4.67 -13.69
N VAL A 266 -11.01 4.42 -13.21
CA VAL A 266 -9.81 4.34 -14.07
C VAL A 266 -9.89 3.10 -14.96
N GLY A 267 -10.31 1.95 -14.43
CA GLY A 267 -10.41 0.70 -15.18
C GLY A 267 -11.43 0.76 -16.32
N ASN A 268 -12.59 1.39 -16.12
CA ASN A 268 -13.56 1.62 -17.19
C ASN A 268 -12.96 2.51 -18.30
N HIS A 269 -12.30 3.59 -17.90
CA HIS A 269 -11.66 4.49 -18.86
C HIS A 269 -10.53 3.80 -19.64
N MET A 270 -9.67 3.04 -18.96
CA MET A 270 -8.62 2.24 -19.61
C MET A 270 -9.21 1.22 -20.59
N LYS A 271 -10.34 0.59 -20.23
CA LYS A 271 -11.05 -0.33 -21.14
C LYS A 271 -11.54 0.39 -22.39
N GLU A 272 -12.18 1.55 -22.24
CA GLU A 272 -12.65 2.36 -23.39
C GLU A 272 -11.51 2.77 -24.33
N LYS A 273 -10.31 3.00 -23.78
CA LYS A 273 -9.10 3.32 -24.54
C LYS A 273 -8.36 2.09 -25.10
N GLY A 274 -8.76 0.87 -24.72
CA GLY A 274 -8.05 -0.36 -25.10
C GLY A 274 -6.72 -0.56 -24.34
N GLU A 275 -6.57 0.07 -23.18
CA GLU A 275 -5.36 0.05 -22.34
C GLU A 275 -5.46 -0.98 -21.20
N LEU A 276 -6.68 -1.44 -20.86
CA LEU A 276 -6.89 -2.46 -19.84
C LEU A 276 -6.66 -3.87 -20.43
N THR A 277 -5.56 -4.49 -20.02
CA THR A 277 -5.16 -5.82 -20.53
C THR A 277 -6.26 -6.85 -20.24
N ASP A 278 -6.71 -7.56 -21.27
CA ASP A 278 -7.78 -8.58 -21.22
C ASP A 278 -9.06 -8.14 -20.50
N ASN A 279 -9.31 -6.82 -20.44
CA ASN A 279 -10.39 -6.21 -19.66
C ASN A 279 -10.44 -6.74 -18.23
N THR A 280 -9.27 -6.93 -17.58
CA THR A 280 -9.15 -7.54 -16.26
C THR A 280 -8.53 -6.57 -15.28
N ILE A 281 -9.12 -6.48 -14.06
CA ILE A 281 -8.58 -5.81 -12.88
C ILE A 281 -8.37 -6.87 -11.81
N VAL A 282 -7.24 -6.83 -11.13
CA VAL A 282 -6.96 -7.73 -9.99
C VAL A 282 -7.30 -7.01 -8.68
N ALA A 283 -8.13 -7.62 -7.85
CA ALA A 283 -8.53 -7.06 -6.57
C ALA A 283 -8.54 -8.13 -5.47
N THR A 284 -8.73 -7.74 -4.22
CA THR A 284 -8.84 -8.72 -3.14
C THR A 284 -10.30 -9.10 -2.88
N VAL A 285 -10.49 -10.21 -2.17
CA VAL A 285 -11.82 -10.63 -1.70
C VAL A 285 -12.49 -9.59 -0.79
N MET A 286 -11.75 -8.57 -0.31
CA MET A 286 -12.29 -7.49 0.53
C MET A 286 -12.88 -6.33 -0.26
N SER A 287 -12.65 -6.25 -1.57
CA SER A 287 -13.29 -5.22 -2.40
C SER A 287 -14.80 -5.28 -2.29
N ASN A 288 -15.44 -4.12 -2.31
CA ASN A 288 -16.90 -4.00 -2.15
C ASN A 288 -17.66 -4.81 -3.23
N LEU A 289 -18.76 -5.43 -2.85
CA LEU A 289 -19.58 -6.20 -3.81
C LEU A 289 -19.99 -5.35 -5.01
N GLY A 290 -20.24 -4.05 -4.81
CA GLY A 290 -20.56 -3.12 -5.90
C GLY A 290 -19.47 -3.05 -6.98
N PHE A 291 -18.19 -3.25 -6.59
CA PHE A 291 -17.08 -3.31 -7.54
C PHE A 291 -17.17 -4.53 -8.47
N PHE A 292 -17.54 -5.70 -7.92
CA PHE A 292 -17.74 -6.92 -8.72
C PHE A 292 -18.96 -6.79 -9.64
N LEU A 293 -20.06 -6.24 -9.13
CA LEU A 293 -21.27 -6.00 -9.93
C LEU A 293 -21.01 -4.99 -11.04
N MET A 294 -20.22 -3.95 -10.79
CA MET A 294 -19.77 -3.00 -11.82
C MET A 294 -18.96 -3.73 -12.91
N GLY A 295 -18.05 -4.60 -12.51
CA GLY A 295 -17.27 -5.41 -13.45
C GLY A 295 -18.15 -6.24 -14.38
N GLU A 296 -19.10 -6.97 -13.84
CA GLU A 296 -20.08 -7.76 -14.62
C GLU A 296 -20.87 -6.88 -15.57
N LYS A 297 -21.44 -5.77 -15.07
CA LYS A 297 -22.24 -4.82 -15.87
C LYS A 297 -21.46 -4.22 -17.02
N ASN A 298 -20.19 -3.87 -16.80
CA ASN A 298 -19.36 -3.17 -17.77
C ASN A 298 -18.46 -4.12 -18.58
N GLY A 299 -18.56 -5.43 -18.38
CA GLY A 299 -17.74 -6.44 -19.09
C GLY A 299 -16.24 -6.31 -18.74
N ILE A 300 -15.94 -6.04 -17.47
CA ILE A 300 -14.60 -6.06 -16.87
C ILE A 300 -14.55 -7.27 -15.94
N HIS A 301 -13.59 -8.15 -16.16
CA HIS A 301 -13.35 -9.25 -15.24
C HIS A 301 -12.61 -8.76 -14.01
N ILE A 302 -13.17 -9.00 -12.81
CA ILE A 302 -12.51 -8.70 -11.54
C ILE A 302 -11.92 -10.01 -10.99
N GLU A 303 -10.63 -10.18 -11.17
CA GLU A 303 -9.88 -11.32 -10.65
C GLU A 303 -9.64 -11.16 -9.16
N GLN A 304 -10.03 -12.17 -8.36
CA GLN A 304 -9.99 -12.08 -6.90
C GLN A 304 -8.78 -12.80 -6.32
N THR A 305 -8.11 -12.13 -5.39
CA THR A 305 -7.01 -12.69 -4.61
C THR A 305 -7.32 -12.70 -3.11
N LYS A 306 -6.46 -13.35 -2.34
CA LYS A 306 -6.42 -13.18 -0.88
C LYS A 306 -6.08 -11.72 -0.54
N VAL A 307 -6.39 -11.30 0.69
CA VAL A 307 -6.06 -9.97 1.20
C VAL A 307 -4.55 -9.80 1.35
N GLY A 308 -4.04 -8.71 0.80
CA GLY A 308 -2.65 -8.32 0.83
C GLY A 308 -2.14 -7.94 -0.56
N ASP A 309 -1.50 -6.80 -0.64
CA ASP A 309 -0.94 -6.21 -1.85
C ASP A 309 0.00 -7.15 -2.61
N ARG A 310 0.73 -7.99 -1.88
CA ARG A 310 1.59 -9.02 -2.44
C ARG A 310 0.82 -9.99 -3.33
N TYR A 311 -0.33 -10.51 -2.87
CA TYR A 311 -1.14 -11.47 -3.65
C TYR A 311 -1.75 -10.80 -4.88
N VAL A 312 -2.10 -9.52 -4.78
CA VAL A 312 -2.56 -8.74 -5.93
C VAL A 312 -1.44 -8.65 -6.97
N LEU A 313 -0.25 -8.24 -6.56
CA LEU A 313 0.90 -8.09 -7.46
C LEU A 313 1.32 -9.43 -8.10
N GLU A 314 1.40 -10.51 -7.32
CA GLU A 314 1.72 -11.85 -7.82
C GLU A 314 0.73 -12.27 -8.91
N ARG A 315 -0.56 -12.11 -8.64
CA ARG A 315 -1.60 -12.46 -9.61
C ARG A 315 -1.57 -11.57 -10.85
N MET A 316 -1.35 -10.27 -10.69
CA MET A 316 -1.15 -9.36 -11.84
C MET A 316 0.00 -9.81 -12.74
N LYS A 317 1.13 -10.24 -12.16
CA LYS A 317 2.28 -10.75 -12.92
C LYS A 317 1.96 -12.05 -13.65
N GLU A 318 1.26 -12.96 -13.00
CA GLU A 318 0.89 -14.26 -13.58
C GLU A 318 0.01 -14.11 -14.83
N ILE A 319 -0.97 -13.21 -14.78
CA ILE A 319 -1.95 -13.04 -15.88
C ILE A 319 -1.64 -11.83 -16.77
N GLY A 320 -0.60 -11.05 -16.46
CA GLY A 320 -0.23 -9.86 -17.22
C GLY A 320 -1.20 -8.69 -17.07
N ALA A 321 -1.96 -8.61 -15.97
CA ALA A 321 -2.92 -7.53 -15.75
C ALA A 321 -2.22 -6.18 -15.58
N SER A 322 -2.78 -5.13 -16.19
CA SER A 322 -2.23 -3.78 -16.15
C SER A 322 -2.64 -2.96 -14.91
N LEU A 323 -3.77 -3.30 -14.29
CA LEU A 323 -4.35 -2.61 -13.15
C LEU A 323 -4.75 -3.61 -12.06
N GLY A 324 -4.45 -3.30 -10.83
CA GLY A 324 -4.93 -4.04 -9.67
C GLY A 324 -4.72 -3.26 -8.38
N GLY A 325 -5.37 -3.69 -7.29
CA GLY A 325 -5.21 -2.99 -6.01
C GLY A 325 -6.19 -3.44 -4.95
N GLU A 326 -6.31 -2.59 -3.94
CA GLU A 326 -7.15 -2.81 -2.75
C GLU A 326 -8.05 -1.60 -2.48
N GLN A 327 -9.17 -1.83 -1.82
CA GLN A 327 -10.09 -0.78 -1.34
C GLN A 327 -9.37 0.29 -0.51
N SER A 328 -8.30 -0.08 0.20
CA SER A 328 -7.46 0.82 1.00
C SER A 328 -6.73 1.90 0.19
N GLY A 329 -6.79 1.84 -1.15
CA GLY A 329 -6.14 2.78 -2.05
C GLY A 329 -4.74 2.37 -2.51
N HIS A 330 -4.26 1.18 -2.15
CA HIS A 330 -3.03 0.60 -2.69
C HIS A 330 -3.30 0.09 -4.10
N ILE A 331 -3.02 0.91 -5.12
CA ILE A 331 -3.35 0.63 -6.53
C ILE A 331 -2.06 0.55 -7.34
N ILE A 332 -1.94 -0.51 -8.13
CA ILE A 332 -0.76 -0.85 -8.93
C ILE A 332 -1.09 -0.65 -10.41
N PHE A 333 -0.32 0.20 -11.08
CA PHE A 333 -0.24 0.33 -12.53
C PHE A 333 1.03 -0.37 -12.99
N LEU A 334 0.94 -1.66 -13.33
CA LEU A 334 2.11 -2.54 -13.48
C LEU A 334 3.07 -2.12 -14.61
N LYS A 335 2.59 -1.37 -15.61
CA LYS A 335 3.44 -0.81 -16.67
C LYS A 335 4.33 0.33 -16.18
N GLU A 336 3.86 1.09 -15.19
CA GLU A 336 4.54 2.28 -14.66
C GLU A 336 5.36 1.95 -13.42
N ASN A 337 4.79 1.18 -12.48
CA ASN A 337 5.48 0.84 -11.23
C ASN A 337 5.19 -0.61 -10.77
N THR A 338 6.02 -1.12 -9.88
CA THR A 338 6.01 -2.52 -9.39
C THR A 338 5.36 -2.69 -8.01
N THR A 339 4.77 -1.63 -7.48
CA THR A 339 4.05 -1.59 -6.20
C THR A 339 2.94 -0.56 -6.29
N GLY A 340 2.07 -0.49 -5.29
CA GLY A 340 1.09 0.57 -5.17
C GLY A 340 1.77 1.94 -5.21
N ASP A 341 1.15 2.86 -5.93
CA ASP A 341 1.67 4.22 -6.14
C ASP A 341 0.54 5.23 -6.07
N GLY A 342 0.45 5.91 -4.91
CA GLY A 342 -0.62 6.89 -4.68
C GLY A 342 -0.55 8.05 -5.67
N LEU A 343 0.64 8.50 -6.06
CA LEU A 343 0.81 9.61 -7.00
C LEU A 343 0.39 9.23 -8.43
N LEU A 344 0.78 8.05 -8.91
CA LEU A 344 0.31 7.55 -10.21
C LEU A 344 -1.21 7.34 -10.19
N SER A 345 -1.75 6.80 -9.10
CA SER A 345 -3.20 6.64 -8.92
C SER A 345 -3.94 7.99 -9.00
N ALA A 346 -3.38 9.03 -8.36
CA ALA A 346 -3.91 10.39 -8.45
C ALA A 346 -3.89 10.92 -9.89
N LEU A 347 -2.77 10.79 -10.58
CA LEU A 347 -2.63 11.28 -11.94
C LEU A 347 -3.57 10.56 -12.93
N HIS A 348 -3.73 9.23 -12.80
CA HIS A 348 -4.68 8.47 -13.61
C HIS A 348 -6.13 8.89 -13.34
N LEU A 349 -6.53 9.08 -12.07
CA LEU A 349 -7.86 9.56 -11.71
C LEU A 349 -8.12 10.96 -12.30
N LEU A 350 -7.16 11.88 -12.12
CA LEU A 350 -7.25 13.25 -12.66
C LEU A 350 -7.28 13.26 -14.19
N LYS A 351 -6.56 12.36 -14.85
CA LYS A 351 -6.61 12.20 -16.31
C LYS A 351 -8.03 11.82 -16.77
N VAL A 352 -8.71 10.93 -16.07
CA VAL A 352 -10.11 10.59 -16.39
C VAL A 352 -11.00 11.82 -16.23
N MET A 353 -10.85 12.62 -15.17
CA MET A 353 -11.61 13.86 -14.96
C MET A 353 -11.40 14.85 -16.11
N VAL A 354 -10.14 15.06 -16.51
CA VAL A 354 -9.79 15.98 -17.60
C VAL A 354 -10.33 15.49 -18.95
N GLU A 355 -10.08 14.23 -19.31
CA GLU A 355 -10.46 13.70 -20.62
C GLU A 355 -11.98 13.56 -20.80
N THR A 356 -12.73 13.33 -19.71
CA THR A 356 -14.20 13.24 -19.76
C THR A 356 -14.89 14.58 -19.53
N GLY A 357 -14.21 15.54 -18.90
CA GLY A 357 -14.81 16.82 -18.48
C GLY A 357 -15.84 16.67 -17.36
N LYS A 358 -15.89 15.52 -16.66
CA LYS A 358 -16.85 15.20 -15.61
C LYS A 358 -16.30 15.45 -14.22
N PRO A 359 -17.12 15.93 -13.26
CA PRO A 359 -16.74 16.00 -11.87
C PRO A 359 -16.59 14.60 -11.28
N LEU A 360 -15.80 14.48 -10.20
CA LEU A 360 -15.51 13.20 -9.58
C LEU A 360 -16.77 12.52 -9.01
N SER A 361 -17.71 13.30 -8.46
CA SER A 361 -18.99 12.78 -7.96
C SER A 361 -19.84 12.08 -9.05
N GLU A 362 -19.77 12.55 -10.31
CA GLU A 362 -20.43 11.88 -11.43
C GLU A 362 -19.67 10.61 -11.83
N LEU A 363 -18.34 10.68 -11.89
CA LEU A 363 -17.49 9.52 -12.23
C LEU A 363 -17.67 8.38 -11.21
N ALA A 364 -17.79 8.69 -9.93
CA ALA A 364 -17.96 7.72 -8.86
C ALA A 364 -19.27 6.91 -8.97
N THR A 365 -20.28 7.44 -9.71
CA THR A 365 -21.53 6.69 -9.96
C THR A 365 -21.37 5.46 -10.85
N VAL A 366 -20.16 5.21 -11.36
CA VAL A 366 -19.83 4.02 -12.17
C VAL A 366 -20.05 2.73 -11.39
N MET A 367 -19.90 2.75 -10.06
CA MET A 367 -20.26 1.66 -9.15
C MET A 367 -21.13 2.16 -8.00
N GLU A 368 -21.97 1.28 -7.48
CA GLU A 368 -22.74 1.51 -6.26
C GLU A 368 -21.98 0.90 -5.08
N VAL A 369 -21.54 1.72 -4.11
CA VAL A 369 -20.91 1.23 -2.88
C VAL A 369 -21.98 0.67 -1.97
N LEU A 370 -21.99 -0.64 -1.76
CA LEU A 370 -22.94 -1.28 -0.84
C LEU A 370 -22.48 -1.08 0.62
N PRO A 371 -23.43 -0.78 1.53
CA PRO A 371 -23.18 -0.81 2.97
C PRO A 371 -22.48 -2.09 3.42
N GLN A 372 -21.56 -1.98 4.38
CA GLN A 372 -20.75 -3.07 4.89
C GLN A 372 -20.77 -3.10 6.43
N ALA A 373 -20.97 -4.27 7.00
CA ALA A 373 -20.82 -4.53 8.43
C ALA A 373 -19.62 -5.46 8.64
N LEU A 374 -18.67 -5.05 9.51
CA LEU A 374 -17.49 -5.85 9.88
C LEU A 374 -17.48 -6.05 11.40
N VAL A 375 -17.62 -7.30 11.85
CA VAL A 375 -17.60 -7.66 13.28
C VAL A 375 -16.55 -8.73 13.53
N ASN A 376 -15.78 -8.57 14.61
CA ASN A 376 -14.75 -9.49 15.00
C ASN A 376 -15.25 -10.47 16.09
N ALA A 377 -15.20 -11.77 15.81
CA ALA A 377 -15.42 -12.83 16.79
C ALA A 377 -14.08 -13.22 17.43
N LYS A 378 -13.91 -13.01 18.73
CA LYS A 378 -12.69 -13.44 19.45
C LYS A 378 -12.67 -14.94 19.60
N VAL A 379 -11.61 -15.60 19.14
CA VAL A 379 -11.43 -17.05 19.20
C VAL A 379 -9.98 -17.39 19.52
N PRO A 380 -9.69 -18.55 20.14
CA PRO A 380 -8.31 -18.99 20.36
C PRO A 380 -7.54 -19.09 19.03
N ASN A 381 -6.29 -18.64 19.01
CA ASN A 381 -5.50 -18.56 17.76
C ASN A 381 -5.35 -19.93 17.06
N HIS A 382 -5.24 -21.01 17.83
CA HIS A 382 -5.11 -22.38 17.29
C HIS A 382 -6.42 -22.95 16.71
N LYS A 383 -7.57 -22.33 16.98
CA LYS A 383 -8.88 -22.77 16.48
C LYS A 383 -9.40 -21.91 15.33
N LYS A 384 -8.88 -20.70 15.12
CA LYS A 384 -9.49 -19.70 14.22
C LYS A 384 -9.71 -20.19 12.78
N GLU A 385 -8.86 -21.10 12.29
CA GLU A 385 -9.01 -21.69 10.95
C GLU A 385 -10.10 -22.77 10.87
N MET A 386 -10.55 -23.28 12.03
CA MET A 386 -11.47 -24.44 12.13
C MET A 386 -12.95 -24.03 12.18
N TYR A 387 -13.29 -22.75 12.04
CA TYR A 387 -14.67 -22.26 12.23
C TYR A 387 -15.70 -22.98 11.35
N MET A 388 -15.31 -23.44 10.14
CA MET A 388 -16.17 -24.24 9.26
C MET A 388 -16.34 -25.70 9.66
N GLU A 389 -15.55 -26.21 10.60
CA GLU A 389 -15.65 -27.58 11.11
C GLU A 389 -16.80 -27.74 12.12
N TYR A 390 -17.35 -26.62 12.61
CA TYR A 390 -18.49 -26.60 13.51
C TYR A 390 -19.80 -26.51 12.70
N PRO A 391 -20.66 -27.58 12.72
CA PRO A 391 -21.87 -27.62 11.88
C PRO A 391 -22.80 -26.43 12.09
N GLU A 392 -22.99 -25.98 13.34
CA GLU A 392 -23.85 -24.85 13.68
C GLU A 392 -23.37 -23.55 13.05
N ILE A 393 -22.05 -23.32 12.97
CA ILE A 393 -21.45 -22.15 12.33
C ILE A 393 -21.60 -22.28 10.82
N ALA A 394 -21.28 -23.42 10.24
CA ALA A 394 -21.38 -23.66 8.80
C ALA A 394 -22.82 -23.46 8.31
N ASP A 395 -23.80 -24.02 9.05
CA ASP A 395 -25.24 -23.87 8.73
C ASP A 395 -25.70 -22.39 8.83
N ALA A 396 -25.23 -21.67 9.84
CA ALA A 396 -25.56 -20.25 10.00
C ALA A 396 -24.99 -19.39 8.85
N ILE A 397 -23.74 -19.66 8.46
CA ILE A 397 -23.10 -19.00 7.32
C ILE A 397 -23.88 -19.29 6.02
N GLN A 398 -24.23 -20.55 5.77
CA GLN A 398 -24.99 -20.95 4.59
C GLN A 398 -26.35 -20.26 4.53
N LYS A 399 -27.11 -20.24 5.63
CA LYS A 399 -28.40 -19.54 5.72
C LYS A 399 -28.30 -18.06 5.44
N LEU A 400 -27.24 -17.40 5.94
CA LEU A 400 -27.01 -15.99 5.67
C LEU A 400 -26.59 -15.76 4.20
N THR A 401 -25.75 -16.62 3.66
CA THR A 401 -25.36 -16.57 2.24
C THR A 401 -26.59 -16.70 1.34
N ASP A 402 -27.47 -17.64 1.64
CA ASP A 402 -28.74 -17.82 0.89
C ASP A 402 -29.68 -16.61 1.05
N LYS A 403 -29.76 -16.04 2.27
CA LYS A 403 -30.57 -14.87 2.57
C LYS A 403 -30.14 -13.63 1.79
N PHE A 404 -28.81 -13.44 1.61
CA PHE A 404 -28.26 -12.29 0.91
C PHE A 404 -27.96 -12.56 -0.58
N ALA A 405 -28.26 -13.74 -1.09
CA ALA A 405 -27.99 -14.11 -2.48
C ALA A 405 -28.65 -13.12 -3.47
N GLY A 406 -27.83 -12.51 -4.34
CA GLY A 406 -28.28 -11.52 -5.34
C GLY A 406 -28.43 -10.08 -4.84
N GLU A 407 -28.41 -9.82 -3.53
CA GLU A 407 -28.53 -8.47 -2.95
C GLU A 407 -27.43 -8.10 -1.98
N GLY A 408 -26.56 -9.05 -1.65
CA GLY A 408 -25.49 -8.86 -0.68
C GLY A 408 -24.50 -10.02 -0.71
N ARG A 409 -23.54 -10.00 0.24
CA ARG A 409 -22.49 -10.98 0.37
C ARG A 409 -22.14 -11.24 1.84
N VAL A 410 -21.84 -12.49 2.17
CA VAL A 410 -21.30 -12.90 3.47
C VAL A 410 -19.87 -13.41 3.27
N LEU A 411 -18.90 -12.80 3.95
CA LEU A 411 -17.50 -13.20 3.90
C LEU A 411 -16.96 -13.40 5.32
N ILE A 412 -16.52 -14.61 5.61
CA ILE A 412 -15.93 -14.98 6.90
C ILE A 412 -14.48 -15.34 6.67
N ARG A 413 -13.60 -14.79 7.50
CA ARG A 413 -12.18 -15.11 7.42
C ARG A 413 -11.46 -15.03 8.76
N PRO A 414 -10.51 -15.93 9.04
CA PRO A 414 -9.61 -15.77 10.17
C PRO A 414 -8.67 -14.57 9.97
N SER A 415 -8.30 -13.91 11.08
CA SER A 415 -7.26 -12.88 11.05
C SER A 415 -5.88 -13.52 10.92
N GLY A 416 -5.02 -12.99 10.07
CA GLY A 416 -3.64 -13.47 9.93
C GLY A 416 -2.82 -13.28 11.21
N THR A 417 -3.02 -12.17 11.92
CA THR A 417 -2.19 -11.74 13.05
C THR A 417 -2.87 -11.83 14.40
N GLU A 418 -4.19 -11.73 14.48
CA GLU A 418 -4.96 -11.63 15.72
C GLU A 418 -5.74 -12.92 16.01
N PRO A 419 -6.03 -13.23 17.29
CA PRO A 419 -6.84 -14.37 17.69
C PRO A 419 -8.34 -14.11 17.50
N LEU A 420 -8.77 -13.95 16.24
CA LEU A 420 -10.16 -13.66 15.88
C LEU A 420 -10.54 -14.15 14.48
N VAL A 421 -11.84 -14.33 14.28
CA VAL A 421 -12.47 -14.53 12.98
C VAL A 421 -13.26 -13.28 12.65
N ARG A 422 -13.05 -12.73 11.45
CA ARG A 422 -13.75 -11.55 10.94
C ARG A 422 -14.99 -11.97 10.18
N VAL A 423 -16.12 -11.40 10.59
CA VAL A 423 -17.43 -11.57 9.94
C VAL A 423 -17.72 -10.29 9.18
N MET A 424 -17.77 -10.37 7.86
CA MET A 424 -18.17 -9.26 7.01
C MET A 424 -19.45 -9.61 6.27
N ILE A 425 -20.43 -8.71 6.32
CA ILE A 425 -21.67 -8.80 5.54
C ILE A 425 -21.85 -7.49 4.77
N GLU A 426 -22.16 -7.60 3.49
CA GLU A 426 -22.54 -6.49 2.63
C GLU A 426 -23.96 -6.65 2.18
N GLY A 427 -24.68 -5.54 2.05
CA GLY A 427 -26.08 -5.53 1.59
C GLY A 427 -26.66 -4.14 1.63
N LYS A 428 -27.86 -3.96 1.07
CA LYS A 428 -28.51 -2.64 0.92
C LYS A 428 -29.00 -2.03 2.24
N ASP A 429 -29.38 -2.87 3.21
CA ASP A 429 -29.92 -2.43 4.51
C ASP A 429 -28.86 -2.52 5.60
N GLN A 430 -28.29 -1.37 5.98
CA GLN A 430 -27.23 -1.26 7.01
C GLN A 430 -27.68 -1.86 8.35
N GLN A 431 -28.93 -1.62 8.78
CA GLN A 431 -29.40 -2.13 10.07
C GLN A 431 -29.50 -3.66 10.08
N MET A 432 -29.94 -4.23 8.97
CA MET A 432 -30.05 -5.68 8.81
C MET A 432 -28.67 -6.32 8.82
N ILE A 433 -27.72 -5.82 8.04
CA ILE A 433 -26.36 -6.40 7.96
C ILE A 433 -25.62 -6.27 9.30
N ASP A 434 -25.77 -5.16 10.03
CA ASP A 434 -25.19 -4.97 11.35
C ASP A 434 -25.70 -6.00 12.36
N GLN A 435 -27.02 -6.24 12.36
CA GLN A 435 -27.63 -7.23 13.26
C GLN A 435 -27.17 -8.64 12.94
N GLU A 436 -27.18 -9.03 11.67
CA GLU A 436 -26.80 -10.38 11.27
C GLU A 436 -25.30 -10.63 11.47
N ALA A 437 -24.43 -9.63 11.19
CA ALA A 437 -23.00 -9.74 11.45
C ALA A 437 -22.68 -9.93 12.95
N LYS A 438 -23.36 -9.19 13.82
CA LYS A 438 -23.24 -9.35 15.28
C LYS A 438 -23.69 -10.72 15.74
N LYS A 439 -24.88 -11.19 15.33
CA LYS A 439 -25.39 -12.51 15.69
C LYS A 439 -24.44 -13.63 15.27
N LEU A 440 -23.91 -13.57 14.04
CA LEU A 440 -22.98 -14.58 13.54
C LEU A 440 -21.65 -14.53 14.28
N ALA A 441 -21.11 -13.34 14.57
CA ALA A 441 -19.88 -13.18 15.33
C ALA A 441 -20.02 -13.72 16.78
N GLU A 442 -21.15 -13.44 17.44
CA GLU A 442 -21.47 -13.98 18.76
C GLU A 442 -21.60 -15.49 18.75
N LEU A 443 -22.27 -16.07 17.72
CA LEU A 443 -22.36 -17.52 17.56
C LEU A 443 -20.98 -18.17 17.43
N ILE A 444 -20.12 -17.62 16.55
CA ILE A 444 -18.74 -18.10 16.34
C ILE A 444 -17.97 -18.02 17.65
N GLN A 445 -18.04 -16.89 18.34
CA GLN A 445 -17.33 -16.70 19.60
C GLN A 445 -17.79 -17.69 20.68
N ASN A 446 -19.09 -17.88 20.84
CA ASN A 446 -19.66 -18.77 21.88
C ASN A 446 -19.34 -20.26 21.64
N ILE A 447 -19.25 -20.68 20.39
CA ILE A 447 -18.95 -22.08 20.06
C ILE A 447 -17.44 -22.37 20.12
N MET A 448 -16.60 -21.40 19.78
CA MET A 448 -15.16 -21.62 19.62
C MET A 448 -14.32 -21.21 20.85
N LEU A 449 -14.86 -20.42 21.79
CA LEU A 449 -14.21 -20.16 23.06
C LEU A 449 -14.25 -21.40 23.95
#